data_80f4829b9264bdd3bf4ec4d49e1b5ecb
#
_entry.id   80f4829b9264bdd3bf4ec4d49e1b5ecb
#
_cell.length_a   1.000
_cell.length_b   1.000
_cell.length_c   1.000
_cell.angle_alpha   90.00
_cell.angle_beta   90.00
_cell.angle_gamma   90.00
#
_symmetry.space_group_name_H-M   'P 1'
#
loop_
_entity.id
_entity.type
_entity.pdbx_description
1 polymer ?
#
loop_
_entity_poly.entity_id
_entity_poly.type
_entity_poly.pdbx_seq_one_letter_code
_entity_poly.pdbx_strand_id
1 'polypeptide(L)'
;MSLINTFMFTRTIIDWQKIAAATGNEFRVVASRPYKDKKGILADGVTLTLTVMKDTMDYGVDKNGVPRDNNLYQNFDVTILNPTDVKKGDMVQLEGFDPEHSYVIGFDLLLRFKSCKILSTGTK
;
A
#
# COMPACT_ATOMS: atom_id res chain seq x y z
N MET A 1 -27.92 -18.41 -20.55
CA MET A 1 -27.90 -18.66 -19.10
C MET A 1 -26.59 -18.25 -18.51
N SER A 2 -26.62 -17.73 -17.28
CA SER A 2 -25.41 -17.28 -16.59
C SER A 2 -25.04 -18.25 -15.49
N LEU A 3 -23.76 -18.25 -15.13
CA LEU A 3 -23.30 -19.01 -13.97
C LEU A 3 -23.89 -18.41 -12.69
N ILE A 4 -23.99 -19.24 -11.65
CA ILE A 4 -24.43 -18.82 -10.35
C ILE A 4 -23.23 -18.78 -9.39
N ASN A 5 -23.37 -18.07 -8.27
CA ASN A 5 -22.32 -17.94 -7.25
C ASN A 5 -20.99 -17.45 -7.85
N THR A 6 -21.08 -16.51 -8.78
CA THR A 6 -19.89 -16.03 -9.51
C THR A 6 -18.88 -15.36 -8.62
N PHE A 7 -19.27 -14.89 -7.44
CA PHE A 7 -18.34 -14.31 -6.47
C PHE A 7 -17.24 -15.30 -6.05
N MET A 8 -17.48 -16.59 -6.20
CA MET A 8 -16.49 -17.63 -5.89
C MET A 8 -15.39 -17.71 -6.93
N PHE A 9 -15.64 -17.12 -8.12
CA PHE A 9 -14.72 -17.17 -9.26
C PHE A 9 -14.13 -15.80 -9.61
N THR A 10 -14.46 -14.77 -8.85
CA THR A 10 -13.99 -13.42 -9.13
C THR A 10 -13.08 -12.95 -8.01
N ARG A 11 -12.16 -12.07 -8.38
CA ARG A 11 -11.17 -11.55 -7.44
C ARG A 11 -10.77 -10.16 -7.88
N THR A 12 -10.76 -9.21 -6.95
CA THR A 12 -10.23 -7.89 -7.20
C THR A 12 -8.71 -7.94 -7.05
N ILE A 13 -8.01 -7.49 -8.08
CA ILE A 13 -6.55 -7.50 -8.10
C ILE A 13 -6.04 -6.08 -7.91
N ILE A 14 -5.06 -5.91 -7.01
CA ILE A 14 -4.40 -4.63 -6.79
C ILE A 14 -3.22 -4.54 -7.76
N ASP A 15 -3.21 -3.50 -8.58
CA ASP A 15 -2.10 -3.24 -9.49
C ASP A 15 -1.04 -2.38 -8.78
N TRP A 16 -0.18 -3.05 -8.02
CA TRP A 16 0.88 -2.36 -7.28
C TRP A 16 1.87 -1.65 -8.21
N GLN A 17 2.17 -2.24 -9.36
CA GLN A 17 3.13 -1.62 -10.29
C GLN A 17 2.64 -0.26 -10.77
N LYS A 18 1.35 -0.12 -10.97
CA LYS A 18 0.74 1.15 -11.35
C LYS A 18 0.85 2.19 -10.24
N ILE A 19 0.62 1.77 -9.00
CA ILE A 19 0.78 2.63 -7.83
C ILE A 19 2.26 3.05 -7.69
N ALA A 20 3.17 2.10 -7.82
CA ALA A 20 4.60 2.38 -7.71
C ALA A 20 5.09 3.33 -8.79
N ALA A 21 4.60 3.17 -10.02
CA ALA A 21 4.96 4.07 -11.12
C ALA A 21 4.46 5.49 -10.86
N ALA A 22 3.25 5.65 -10.35
CA ALA A 22 2.67 6.96 -10.07
C ALA A 22 3.37 7.67 -8.92
N THR A 23 3.77 6.94 -7.90
CA THR A 23 4.33 7.50 -6.66
C THR A 23 5.86 7.43 -6.61
N GLY A 24 6.49 6.80 -7.61
CA GLY A 24 7.93 6.56 -7.59
C GLY A 24 8.36 5.52 -6.55
N ASN A 25 7.39 4.88 -5.89
CA ASN A 25 7.63 3.93 -4.80
C ASN A 25 8.53 4.54 -3.72
N GLU A 26 8.26 5.80 -3.38
CA GLU A 26 8.99 6.52 -2.34
C GLU A 26 7.97 7.16 -1.40
N PHE A 27 8.03 6.78 -0.13
CA PHE A 27 7.04 7.19 0.85
C PHE A 27 7.72 7.59 2.15
N ARG A 28 7.10 8.53 2.88
CA ARG A 28 7.61 8.95 4.18
C ARG A 28 6.87 8.20 5.28
N VAL A 29 7.61 7.67 6.22
CA VAL A 29 7.04 6.97 7.38
C VAL A 29 6.49 7.97 8.36
N VAL A 30 5.20 7.82 8.71
CA VAL A 30 4.53 8.65 9.71
C VAL A 30 4.43 7.91 11.04
N ALA A 31 4.23 6.60 10.98
CA ALA A 31 4.11 5.77 12.18
C ALA A 31 4.56 4.35 11.87
N SER A 32 5.02 3.67 12.89
CA SER A 32 5.42 2.27 12.80
C SER A 32 4.94 1.55 14.06
N ARG A 33 4.36 0.37 13.88
CA ARG A 33 3.90 -0.43 15.00
C ARG A 33 4.08 -1.91 14.71
N PRO A 34 4.29 -2.76 15.75
CA PRO A 34 4.44 -4.20 15.52
C PRO A 34 3.20 -4.80 14.88
N TYR A 35 3.41 -5.81 14.05
CA TYR A 35 2.33 -6.59 13.45
C TYR A 35 2.48 -8.06 13.84
N LYS A 36 1.38 -8.65 14.30
CA LYS A 36 1.27 -10.09 14.52
C LYS A 36 0.02 -10.60 13.85
N ASP A 37 0.17 -11.65 13.06
CA ASP A 37 -0.97 -12.30 12.44
C ASP A 37 -1.70 -13.14 13.49
N LYS A 38 -2.96 -12.81 13.74
CA LYS A 38 -3.77 -13.50 14.75
C LYS A 38 -3.96 -14.99 14.45
N LYS A 39 -3.91 -15.37 13.18
CA LYS A 39 -4.07 -16.75 12.76
C LYS A 39 -2.76 -17.51 12.74
N GLY A 40 -1.62 -16.85 12.91
CA GLY A 40 -0.32 -17.47 12.88
C GLY A 40 0.09 -18.00 11.51
N ILE A 41 -0.57 -17.57 10.45
CA ILE A 41 -0.28 -18.02 9.08
C ILE A 41 0.84 -17.19 8.46
N LEU A 42 0.79 -15.88 8.68
CA LEU A 42 1.78 -14.95 8.14
C LEU A 42 2.86 -14.68 9.16
N ALA A 43 4.04 -14.30 8.68
CA ALA A 43 5.15 -13.94 9.54
C ALA A 43 4.84 -12.67 10.33
N ASP A 44 5.43 -12.54 11.51
CA ASP A 44 5.39 -11.29 12.25
C ASP A 44 6.18 -10.23 11.50
N GLY A 45 5.80 -8.97 11.69
CA GLY A 45 6.47 -7.87 11.02
C GLY A 45 6.11 -6.53 11.63
N VAL A 46 5.95 -5.54 10.76
CA VAL A 46 5.56 -4.19 11.18
C VAL A 46 4.46 -3.66 10.28
N THR A 47 3.60 -2.83 10.84
CA THR A 47 2.65 -2.04 10.07
C THR A 47 3.16 -0.61 10.03
N LEU A 48 3.32 -0.09 8.83
CA LEU A 48 3.79 1.27 8.60
C LEU A 48 2.63 2.13 8.10
N THR A 49 2.49 3.32 8.66
CA THR A 49 1.64 4.35 8.07
C THR A 49 2.56 5.24 7.24
N LEU A 50 2.25 5.33 5.96
CA LEU A 50 3.09 6.02 4.98
C LEU A 50 2.33 7.20 4.37
N THR A 51 3.06 8.25 4.02
CA THR A 51 2.52 9.39 3.30
C THR A 51 3.03 9.38 1.86
N VAL A 52 2.11 9.58 0.92
CA VAL A 52 2.44 9.71 -0.50
C VAL A 52 3.13 11.05 -0.70
N MET A 53 4.37 11.04 -1.16
CA MET A 53 5.17 12.26 -1.36
C MET A 53 5.20 12.71 -2.81
N LYS A 54 4.70 11.89 -3.72
CA LYS A 54 4.66 12.19 -5.15
C LYS A 54 3.50 11.41 -5.78
N ASP A 55 2.75 12.05 -6.66
CA ASP A 55 1.70 11.37 -7.42
C ASP A 55 1.62 12.00 -8.81
N THR A 56 2.06 11.25 -9.80
CA THR A 56 2.10 11.71 -11.19
C THR A 56 1.00 11.09 -12.05
N MET A 57 0.10 10.31 -11.44
CA MET A 57 -0.95 9.65 -12.18
C MET A 57 -2.00 10.67 -12.66
N ASP A 58 -2.48 10.44 -13.87
CA ASP A 58 -3.63 11.18 -14.42
C ASP A 58 -4.89 10.44 -14.02
N TYR A 59 -5.68 11.03 -13.13
CA TYR A 59 -6.94 10.45 -12.67
C TYR A 59 -8.12 10.86 -13.56
N GLY A 60 -7.84 11.67 -14.58
CA GLY A 60 -8.90 12.14 -15.48
C GLY A 60 -9.84 13.13 -14.84
N VAL A 61 -11.02 13.26 -15.43
CA VAL A 61 -12.05 14.15 -14.93
C VAL A 61 -13.28 13.34 -14.55
N ASP A 62 -14.11 13.91 -13.67
CA ASP A 62 -15.38 13.29 -13.31
C ASP A 62 -16.43 13.56 -14.39
N LYS A 63 -17.64 13.09 -14.14
CA LYS A 63 -18.75 13.26 -15.10
C LYS A 63 -19.13 14.71 -15.35
N ASN A 64 -18.69 15.62 -14.47
CA ASN A 64 -18.94 17.06 -14.63
C ASN A 64 -17.76 17.80 -15.25
N GLY A 65 -16.73 17.07 -15.71
CA GLY A 65 -15.55 17.67 -16.32
C GLY A 65 -14.56 18.26 -15.31
N VAL A 66 -14.73 17.99 -14.02
CA VAL A 66 -13.83 18.49 -12.98
C VAL A 66 -12.67 17.49 -12.81
N PRO A 67 -11.42 17.95 -12.85
CA PRO A 67 -10.28 17.05 -12.61
C PRO A 67 -10.40 16.35 -11.26
N ARG A 68 -10.17 15.03 -11.25
CA ARG A 68 -10.17 14.27 -10.01
C ARG A 68 -8.93 14.61 -9.20
N ASP A 69 -9.10 14.61 -7.88
CA ASP A 69 -7.99 14.88 -6.98
C ASP A 69 -6.98 13.72 -6.99
N ASN A 70 -5.75 14.00 -6.59
CA ASN A 70 -4.70 12.99 -6.51
C ASN A 70 -4.47 12.55 -5.06
N ASN A 71 -3.51 11.67 -4.86
CA ASN A 71 -3.21 11.12 -3.54
C ASN A 71 -2.01 11.76 -2.85
N LEU A 72 -1.52 12.88 -3.39
CA LEU A 72 -0.39 13.58 -2.79
C LEU A 72 -0.71 13.92 -1.33
N TYR A 73 0.20 13.55 -0.44
CA TYR A 73 0.11 13.73 1.02
C TYR A 73 -0.99 12.92 1.70
N GLN A 74 -1.62 11.99 1.00
CA GLN A 74 -2.54 11.05 1.63
C GLN A 74 -1.74 9.99 2.39
N ASN A 75 -2.30 9.53 3.50
CA ASN A 75 -1.71 8.48 4.31
C ASN A 75 -2.34 7.13 3.99
N PHE A 76 -1.56 6.08 4.05
CA PHE A 76 -2.07 4.72 3.91
C PHE A 76 -1.20 3.76 4.72
N ASP A 77 -1.77 2.61 5.07
CA ASP A 77 -1.09 1.61 5.86
C ASP A 77 -0.60 0.47 4.98
N VAL A 78 0.59 -0.03 5.28
CA VAL A 78 1.11 -1.26 4.69
C VAL A 78 1.64 -2.16 5.78
N THR A 79 1.65 -3.47 5.54
CA THR A 79 2.24 -4.44 6.44
C THR A 79 3.48 -5.03 5.79
N ILE A 80 4.60 -4.97 6.50
CA ILE A 80 5.86 -5.58 6.08
C ILE A 80 6.00 -6.88 6.85
N LEU A 81 6.04 -8.01 6.13
CA LEU A 81 6.08 -9.34 6.72
C LEU A 81 7.51 -9.76 7.10
N ASN A 82 8.22 -8.84 7.73
CA ASN A 82 9.60 -9.02 8.17
C ASN A 82 9.89 -7.93 9.21
N PRO A 83 10.49 -8.27 10.35
CA PRO A 83 10.87 -7.26 11.32
C PRO A 83 11.80 -6.22 10.65
N THR A 84 11.43 -4.96 10.76
CA THR A 84 12.16 -3.88 10.09
C THR A 84 12.29 -2.71 11.06
N ASP A 85 13.50 -2.19 11.19
CA ASP A 85 13.79 -1.05 12.05
C ASP A 85 13.64 0.26 11.26
N VAL A 86 12.39 0.66 11.09
CA VAL A 86 12.03 1.88 10.38
C VAL A 86 11.43 2.86 11.36
N LYS A 87 11.84 4.11 11.26
CA LYS A 87 11.44 5.16 12.21
C LYS A 87 10.63 6.24 11.51
N LYS A 88 9.84 6.95 12.30
CA LYS A 88 9.09 8.10 11.84
C LYS A 88 10.03 9.09 11.15
N GLY A 89 9.65 9.53 9.96
CA GLY A 89 10.43 10.47 9.16
C GLY A 89 11.29 9.82 8.10
N ASP A 90 11.54 8.52 8.19
CA ASP A 90 12.32 7.81 7.17
C ASP A 90 11.59 7.82 5.83
N MET A 91 12.38 7.90 4.75
CA MET A 91 11.85 7.67 3.40
C MET A 91 12.13 6.22 3.04
N VAL A 92 11.10 5.53 2.57
CA VAL A 92 11.21 4.09 2.26
C VAL A 92 10.69 3.78 0.87
N GLN A 93 11.19 2.69 0.32
CA GLN A 93 10.71 2.05 -0.88
C GLN A 93 10.23 0.65 -0.50
N LEU A 94 9.08 0.25 -1.04
CA LEU A 94 8.47 -1.04 -0.70
C LEU A 94 8.92 -2.09 -1.71
N GLU A 95 9.20 -3.30 -1.20
CA GLU A 95 9.72 -4.41 -2.00
C GLU A 95 8.94 -5.69 -1.73
N GLY A 96 8.80 -6.51 -2.77
CA GLY A 96 8.19 -7.81 -2.60
C GLY A 96 6.70 -7.76 -2.34
N PHE A 97 5.95 -7.04 -3.16
CA PHE A 97 4.49 -7.02 -3.04
C PHE A 97 3.92 -8.43 -3.00
N ASP A 98 3.05 -8.68 -2.03
CA ASP A 98 2.41 -9.99 -1.83
C ASP A 98 0.96 -9.92 -2.33
N PRO A 99 0.71 -10.32 -3.59
CA PRO A 99 -0.65 -10.23 -4.14
C PRO A 99 -1.62 -11.23 -3.54
N GLU A 100 -1.13 -12.33 -2.97
CA GLU A 100 -2.00 -13.34 -2.36
C GLU A 100 -2.59 -12.88 -1.05
N HIS A 101 -1.86 -12.04 -0.32
CA HIS A 101 -2.26 -11.56 1.00
C HIS A 101 -2.55 -10.06 1.01
N SER A 102 -2.76 -9.48 -0.17
CA SER A 102 -3.17 -8.09 -0.30
C SER A 102 -4.54 -8.06 -0.97
N TYR A 103 -5.45 -7.25 -0.46
CA TYR A 103 -6.81 -7.24 -0.99
C TYR A 103 -7.50 -5.90 -0.70
N VAL A 104 -8.65 -5.73 -1.37
CA VAL A 104 -9.47 -4.52 -1.23
C VAL A 104 -10.51 -4.76 -0.15
N ILE A 105 -10.62 -3.79 0.78
CA ILE A 105 -11.66 -3.78 1.81
C ILE A 105 -12.48 -2.50 1.62
N GLY A 106 -13.71 -2.63 1.11
CA GLY A 106 -14.53 -1.45 0.81
C GLY A 106 -13.82 -0.54 -0.19
N PHE A 107 -13.50 0.67 0.21
CA PHE A 107 -12.78 1.64 -0.62
C PHE A 107 -11.30 1.73 -0.27
N ASP A 108 -10.83 0.84 0.60
CA ASP A 108 -9.46 0.88 1.07
C ASP A 108 -8.67 -0.34 0.59
N LEU A 109 -7.36 -0.24 0.66
CA LEU A 109 -6.46 -1.32 0.26
C LEU A 109 -5.74 -1.85 1.49
N LEU A 110 -5.69 -3.18 1.59
CA LEU A 110 -4.84 -3.84 2.57
C LEU A 110 -3.63 -4.38 1.82
N LEU A 111 -2.47 -3.79 2.05
CA LEU A 111 -1.25 -4.05 1.28
C LEU A 111 -0.21 -4.74 2.15
N ARG A 112 0.35 -5.83 1.64
CA ARG A 112 1.41 -6.58 2.32
C ARG A 112 2.62 -6.72 1.42
N PHE A 113 3.79 -6.57 2.02
CA PHE A 113 5.08 -6.63 1.32
C PHE A 113 6.05 -7.50 2.09
N LYS A 114 7.04 -8.06 1.41
CA LYS A 114 8.07 -8.88 2.05
C LYS A 114 9.08 -8.03 2.81
N SER A 115 9.42 -6.87 2.28
CA SER A 115 10.42 -6.00 2.86
C SER A 115 10.26 -4.56 2.41
N CYS A 116 11.03 -3.68 3.02
CA CYS A 116 11.15 -2.31 2.55
C CYS A 116 12.62 -1.88 2.65
N LYS A 117 12.96 -0.90 1.83
CA LYS A 117 14.32 -0.34 1.78
C LYS A 117 14.26 1.09 2.29
N ILE A 118 15.14 1.44 3.21
CA ILE A 118 15.25 2.80 3.70
C ILE A 118 16.09 3.60 2.70
N LEU A 119 15.49 4.62 2.10
CA LEU A 119 16.16 5.47 1.11
C LEU A 119 16.91 6.61 1.79
N SER A 120 16.33 7.18 2.84
CA SER A 120 16.99 8.18 3.66
C SER A 120 16.35 8.19 5.04
N THR A 121 17.14 8.52 6.05
CA THR A 121 16.63 8.59 7.42
C THR A 121 16.04 9.96 7.68
N GLY A 122 14.98 9.99 8.49
CA GLY A 122 14.42 11.23 8.96
C GLY A 122 15.41 11.90 9.90
N THR A 123 15.75 13.14 9.61
CA THR A 123 16.67 13.86 10.46
C THR A 123 15.93 14.44 11.65
N LYS A 124 16.32 13.96 12.78
CA LYS A 124 15.83 14.47 14.06
C LYS A 124 14.60 15.32 13.99
#